data_a8792fcdb3405b667fa830eade2d8ac1
#
_entry.id   a8792fcdb3405b667fa830eade2d8ac1
#
_cell.length_a   1.000
_cell.length_b   1.000
_cell.length_c   1.000
_cell.angle_alpha   90.00
_cell.angle_beta   90.00
_cell.angle_gamma   90.00
#
_symmetry.space_group_name_H-M   'P 1'
#
loop_
_entity.id
_entity.type
_entity.pdbx_description
1 polymer ?
#
loop_
_entity_poly.entity_id
_entity_poly.type
_entity_poly.pdbx_seq_one_letter_code
_entity_poly.pdbx_strand_id
1 'polypeptide(L)'
;MAPYIFIERNGIHIIDLHKTAVKLDEAAEEMKNLAKQGRKILFVATKKQAKDIVSEKATAVGMPSITERWAGGMLTNFPTIRKAIKKMSTIDKMKEDGTFEKLAKRERLQVDRQRAKLERNLGSIRDMSRLPSAIFVIDVQKEANAVKEANRLNIPVFAMVDTCCDPTPIDYVIPANDDAAKSIECVLNVLCSAIQEGLDERKVEKEKQAPEAEEAAAPAKPAERKLRSRKPAAKAEEAPKAEEEAPKAE
;
A
#
# COMPACT_ATOMS: atom_id res chain seq x y z
N MET A 1 21.81 18.49 5.13
CA MET A 1 22.39 17.48 6.07
C MET A 1 23.26 18.06 7.18
N ALA A 2 23.75 19.33 7.10
CA ALA A 2 24.63 19.95 8.10
C ALA A 2 24.25 19.68 9.60
N PRO A 3 23.00 19.73 10.04
CA PRO A 3 22.63 19.45 11.45
C PRO A 3 22.91 18.02 11.92
N TYR A 4 23.07 17.06 11.00
CA TYR A 4 23.25 15.64 11.29
C TYR A 4 24.70 15.17 11.14
N ILE A 5 25.60 16.05 10.70
CA ILE A 5 27.03 15.77 10.58
C ILE A 5 27.70 16.09 11.91
N PHE A 6 28.46 15.11 12.44
CA PHE A 6 29.25 15.29 13.66
C PHE A 6 30.55 16.03 13.37
N ILE A 7 31.30 15.60 12.37
CA ILE A 7 32.60 16.18 11.97
C ILE A 7 32.92 15.82 10.51
N GLU A 8 33.68 16.69 9.86
CA GLU A 8 34.35 16.39 8.59
C GLU A 8 35.82 16.04 8.83
N ARG A 9 36.29 14.93 8.29
CA ARG A 9 37.69 14.50 8.37
C ARG A 9 38.16 14.04 6.99
N ASN A 10 39.19 14.68 6.49
CA ASN A 10 39.79 14.38 5.16
C ASN A 10 38.72 14.41 3.99
N GLY A 11 37.78 15.35 4.03
CA GLY A 11 36.72 15.44 3.04
C GLY A 11 35.60 14.39 3.20
N ILE A 12 35.63 13.61 4.29
CA ILE A 12 34.60 12.61 4.58
C ILE A 12 33.73 13.13 5.74
N HIS A 13 32.43 13.20 5.51
CA HIS A 13 31.46 13.58 6.54
C HIS A 13 31.13 12.38 7.42
N ILE A 14 31.24 12.54 8.74
CA ILE A 14 30.87 11.52 9.74
C ILE A 14 29.52 11.90 10.33
N ILE A 15 28.55 11.01 10.19
CA ILE A 15 27.18 11.20 10.69
C ILE A 15 27.16 11.03 12.21
N ASP A 16 26.37 11.84 12.90
CA ASP A 16 26.13 11.76 14.34
C ASP A 16 25.17 10.60 14.66
N LEU A 17 25.71 9.49 15.16
CA LEU A 17 24.93 8.29 15.47
C LEU A 17 23.91 8.48 16.60
N HIS A 18 24.15 9.42 17.54
CA HIS A 18 23.15 9.73 18.56
C HIS A 18 21.89 10.33 17.95
N LYS A 19 22.06 11.24 16.99
CA LYS A 19 20.91 11.80 16.23
C LYS A 19 20.25 10.75 15.35
N THR A 20 21.04 9.83 14.77
CA THR A 20 20.49 8.71 14.02
C THR A 20 19.59 7.84 14.89
N ALA A 21 20.03 7.47 16.09
CA ALA A 21 19.25 6.64 17.01
C ALA A 21 17.92 7.32 17.38
N VAL A 22 17.96 8.59 17.83
CA VAL A 22 16.75 9.34 18.19
C VAL A 22 15.77 9.43 17.01
N LYS A 23 16.27 9.75 15.81
CA LYS A 23 15.42 9.87 14.62
C LYS A 23 14.90 8.53 14.12
N LEU A 24 15.63 7.47 14.32
CA LEU A 24 15.19 6.12 14.01
C LEU A 24 14.07 5.66 14.95
N ASP A 25 14.18 5.96 16.24
CA ASP A 25 13.15 5.64 17.23
C ASP A 25 11.85 6.41 16.96
N GLU A 26 11.93 7.72 16.67
CA GLU A 26 10.78 8.54 16.25
C GLU A 26 10.09 7.94 15.01
N ALA A 27 10.85 7.55 14.00
CA ALA A 27 10.33 6.93 12.79
C ALA A 27 9.71 5.56 13.05
N ALA A 28 10.31 4.76 13.93
CA ALA A 28 9.83 3.44 14.30
C ALA A 28 8.48 3.51 15.04
N GLU A 29 8.32 4.45 15.98
CA GLU A 29 7.05 4.68 16.68
C GLU A 29 5.93 5.04 15.72
N GLU A 30 6.17 5.97 14.79
CA GLU A 30 5.15 6.34 13.80
C GLU A 30 4.81 5.19 12.83
N MET A 31 5.80 4.44 12.38
CA MET A 31 5.54 3.25 11.54
C MET A 31 4.76 2.18 12.32
N LYS A 32 5.04 1.97 13.60
CA LYS A 32 4.27 1.10 14.48
C LYS A 32 2.80 1.55 14.58
N ASN A 33 2.57 2.85 14.78
CA ASN A 33 1.22 3.44 14.83
C ASN A 33 0.45 3.23 13.53
N LEU A 34 1.10 3.44 12.37
CA LEU A 34 0.51 3.19 11.06
C LEU A 34 0.16 1.70 10.87
N ALA A 35 1.04 0.79 11.27
CA ALA A 35 0.84 -0.64 11.20
C ALA A 35 -0.32 -1.10 12.10
N LYS A 36 -0.42 -0.57 13.32
CA LYS A 36 -1.53 -0.79 14.26
C LYS A 36 -2.88 -0.38 13.66
N GLN A 37 -2.94 0.75 12.94
CA GLN A 37 -4.11 1.17 12.19
C GLN A 37 -4.41 0.27 10.97
N GLY A 38 -3.50 -0.64 10.64
CA GLY A 38 -3.59 -1.53 9.47
C GLY A 38 -3.36 -0.83 8.15
N ARG A 39 -2.66 0.27 8.18
CA ARG A 39 -2.26 1.01 6.99
C ARG A 39 -1.03 0.36 6.35
N LYS A 40 -0.91 0.46 5.03
CA LYS A 40 0.24 -0.09 4.30
C LYS A 40 1.31 0.98 4.12
N ILE A 41 2.55 0.59 4.37
CA ILE A 41 3.76 1.39 4.15
C ILE A 41 4.45 0.81 2.91
N LEU A 42 4.78 1.66 1.94
CA LEU A 42 5.44 1.25 0.71
C LEU A 42 6.95 1.46 0.84
N PHE A 43 7.71 0.38 0.73
CA PHE A 43 9.17 0.43 0.73
C PHE A 43 9.70 0.68 -0.68
N VAL A 44 10.62 1.64 -0.84
CA VAL A 44 11.19 2.03 -2.12
C VAL A 44 12.70 2.02 -2.05
N ALA A 45 13.33 1.15 -2.82
CA ALA A 45 14.79 1.03 -2.86
C ALA A 45 15.26 0.43 -4.19
N THR A 46 15.71 1.26 -5.12
CA THR A 46 16.25 0.77 -6.40
C THR A 46 17.77 0.63 -6.39
N LYS A 47 18.45 0.97 -5.28
CA LYS A 47 19.89 0.84 -5.09
C LYS A 47 20.26 -0.65 -5.01
N LYS A 48 21.31 -1.06 -5.72
CA LYS A 48 21.70 -2.48 -5.81
C LYS A 48 21.96 -3.10 -4.44
N GLN A 49 22.59 -2.35 -3.53
CA GLN A 49 22.92 -2.81 -2.18
C GLN A 49 21.69 -2.99 -1.28
N ALA A 50 20.59 -2.28 -1.57
CA ALA A 50 19.37 -2.25 -0.77
C ALA A 50 18.29 -3.21 -1.26
N LYS A 51 18.26 -3.53 -2.57
CA LYS A 51 17.17 -4.28 -3.22
C LYS A 51 16.78 -5.57 -2.52
N ASP A 52 17.75 -6.45 -2.33
CA ASP A 52 17.51 -7.79 -1.83
C ASP A 52 17.09 -7.73 -0.35
N ILE A 53 17.78 -6.89 0.44
CA ILE A 53 17.49 -6.68 1.86
C ILE A 53 16.06 -6.14 2.04
N VAL A 54 15.69 -5.10 1.27
CA VAL A 54 14.35 -4.49 1.34
C VAL A 54 13.28 -5.46 0.89
N SER A 55 13.51 -6.21 -0.18
CA SER A 55 12.56 -7.20 -0.67
C SER A 55 12.27 -8.28 0.37
N GLU A 56 13.31 -8.82 1.00
CA GLU A 56 13.19 -9.84 2.04
C GLU A 56 12.45 -9.30 3.28
N LYS A 57 12.90 -8.16 3.83
CA LYS A 57 12.34 -7.58 5.05
C LYS A 57 10.89 -7.09 4.85
N ALA A 58 10.60 -6.42 3.73
CA ALA A 58 9.22 -5.98 3.43
C ALA A 58 8.26 -7.17 3.25
N THR A 59 8.72 -8.24 2.60
CA THR A 59 7.93 -9.47 2.44
C THR A 59 7.66 -10.13 3.79
N ALA A 60 8.64 -10.19 4.68
CA ALA A 60 8.49 -10.78 6.02
C ALA A 60 7.39 -10.08 6.85
N VAL A 61 7.26 -8.75 6.73
CA VAL A 61 6.22 -7.97 7.43
C VAL A 61 4.94 -7.78 6.59
N GLY A 62 4.85 -8.38 5.40
CA GLY A 62 3.69 -8.29 4.51
C GLY A 62 3.41 -6.88 4.00
N MET A 63 4.45 -6.06 3.84
CA MET A 63 4.37 -4.72 3.28
C MET A 63 4.78 -4.70 1.80
N PRO A 64 4.19 -3.83 0.97
CA PRO A 64 4.56 -3.70 -0.43
C PRO A 64 5.95 -3.07 -0.58
N SER A 65 6.71 -3.49 -1.60
CA SER A 65 8.03 -2.95 -1.91
C SER A 65 8.23 -2.69 -3.39
N ILE A 66 9.04 -1.71 -3.74
CA ILE A 66 9.48 -1.43 -5.11
C ILE A 66 10.99 -1.41 -5.12
N THR A 67 11.59 -2.41 -5.76
CA THR A 67 13.03 -2.63 -5.74
C THR A 67 13.70 -2.50 -7.11
N GLU A 68 12.92 -2.59 -8.20
CA GLU A 68 13.51 -2.56 -9.55
C GLU A 68 13.56 -1.17 -10.15
N ARG A 69 12.41 -0.53 -10.27
CA ARG A 69 12.29 0.79 -10.87
C ARG A 69 11.03 1.50 -10.41
N TRP A 70 11.16 2.74 -10.00
CA TRP A 70 10.02 3.62 -9.82
C TRP A 70 9.44 4.02 -11.17
N ALA A 71 8.20 3.65 -11.45
CA ALA A 71 7.51 4.11 -12.64
C ALA A 71 6.92 5.51 -12.36
N GLY A 72 7.17 6.47 -13.25
CA GLY A 72 6.57 7.80 -13.11
C GLY A 72 5.05 7.71 -13.06
N GLY A 73 4.43 8.39 -12.11
CA GLY A 73 3.00 8.30 -11.85
C GLY A 73 2.58 7.11 -10.99
N MET A 74 3.51 6.47 -10.29
CA MET A 74 3.22 5.31 -9.42
C MET A 74 2.17 5.63 -8.36
N LEU A 75 2.24 6.80 -7.76
CA LEU A 75 1.26 7.29 -6.79
C LEU A 75 0.26 8.25 -7.44
N THR A 76 0.73 9.23 -8.19
CA THR A 76 -0.11 10.28 -8.79
C THR A 76 -1.04 9.76 -9.89
N ASN A 77 -0.68 8.69 -10.59
CA ASN A 77 -1.50 8.03 -11.60
C ASN A 77 -1.77 6.55 -11.26
N PHE A 78 -2.09 6.30 -10.02
CA PHE A 78 -2.36 4.96 -9.49
C PHE A 78 -3.42 4.16 -10.27
N PRO A 79 -4.52 4.76 -10.81
CA PRO A 79 -5.46 4.03 -11.64
C PRO A 79 -4.82 3.35 -12.87
N THR A 80 -3.82 3.98 -13.49
CA THR A 80 -3.09 3.40 -14.63
C THR A 80 -2.19 2.24 -14.19
N ILE A 81 -1.53 2.36 -13.04
CA ILE A 81 -0.76 1.27 -12.44
C ILE A 81 -1.67 0.08 -12.12
N ARG A 82 -2.86 0.31 -11.55
CA ARG A 82 -3.85 -0.76 -11.34
C ARG A 82 -4.31 -1.44 -12.63
N LYS A 83 -4.43 -0.70 -13.73
CA LYS A 83 -4.72 -1.31 -15.04
C LYS A 83 -3.59 -2.24 -15.49
N ALA A 84 -2.32 -1.85 -15.25
CA ALA A 84 -1.16 -2.69 -15.56
C ALA A 84 -1.12 -3.96 -14.69
N ILE A 85 -1.44 -3.86 -13.40
CA ILE A 85 -1.58 -5.01 -12.48
C ILE A 85 -2.73 -5.93 -12.94
N LYS A 86 -3.89 -5.38 -13.28
CA LYS A 86 -5.01 -6.16 -13.82
C LYS A 86 -4.64 -6.88 -15.11
N LYS A 87 -3.86 -6.23 -15.99
CA LYS A 87 -3.38 -6.88 -17.22
C LYS A 87 -2.51 -8.10 -16.92
N MET A 88 -1.66 -8.02 -15.89
CA MET A 88 -0.87 -9.17 -15.42
C MET A 88 -1.78 -10.32 -14.98
N SER A 89 -2.77 -10.04 -14.13
CA SER A 89 -3.75 -11.04 -13.68
C SER A 89 -4.59 -11.62 -14.84
N THR A 90 -4.89 -10.82 -15.87
CA THR A 90 -5.58 -11.31 -17.08
C THR A 90 -4.71 -12.28 -17.87
N ILE A 91 -3.41 -12.00 -17.98
CA ILE A 91 -2.47 -12.92 -18.66
C ILE A 91 -2.37 -14.25 -17.89
N ASP A 92 -2.34 -14.18 -16.54
CA ASP A 92 -2.30 -15.40 -15.71
C ASP A 92 -3.56 -16.24 -15.93
N LYS A 93 -4.75 -15.64 -15.94
CA LYS A 93 -6.01 -16.32 -16.27
C LYS A 93 -6.03 -16.91 -17.67
N MET A 94 -5.52 -16.19 -18.68
CA MET A 94 -5.41 -16.72 -20.06
C MET A 94 -4.56 -17.99 -20.13
N LYS A 95 -3.56 -18.13 -19.26
CA LYS A 95 -2.75 -19.34 -19.15
C LYS A 95 -3.51 -20.49 -18.49
N GLU A 96 -4.29 -20.19 -17.45
CA GLU A 96 -5.14 -21.17 -16.75
C GLU A 96 -6.27 -21.68 -17.65
N ASP A 97 -6.92 -20.80 -18.43
CA ASP A 97 -8.02 -21.11 -19.32
C ASP A 97 -7.59 -21.84 -20.63
N GLY A 98 -6.29 -22.06 -20.86
CA GLY A 98 -5.77 -22.67 -22.09
C GLY A 98 -5.90 -21.79 -23.34
N THR A 99 -6.41 -20.55 -23.20
CA THR A 99 -6.52 -19.59 -24.32
C THR A 99 -5.14 -19.17 -24.82
N PHE A 100 -4.16 -19.18 -23.94
CA PHE A 100 -2.76 -18.89 -24.26
C PHE A 100 -2.18 -19.86 -25.31
N GLU A 101 -2.57 -21.14 -25.31
CA GLU A 101 -2.10 -22.15 -26.26
C GLU A 101 -2.64 -21.93 -27.67
N LYS A 102 -3.77 -21.24 -27.82
CA LYS A 102 -4.38 -20.92 -29.12
C LYS A 102 -3.69 -19.76 -29.85
N LEU A 103 -2.84 -18.99 -29.14
CA LEU A 103 -2.09 -17.89 -29.73
C LEU A 103 -0.93 -18.39 -30.61
N ALA A 104 -0.56 -17.61 -31.63
CA ALA A 104 0.62 -17.87 -32.42
C ALA A 104 1.91 -17.87 -31.58
N LYS A 105 2.92 -18.65 -31.92
CA LYS A 105 4.17 -18.77 -31.14
C LYS A 105 4.84 -17.42 -30.85
N ARG A 106 4.79 -16.48 -31.80
CA ARG A 106 5.37 -15.14 -31.65
C ARG A 106 4.58 -14.32 -30.61
N GLU A 107 3.27 -14.42 -30.64
CA GLU A 107 2.39 -13.71 -29.68
C GLU A 107 2.55 -14.25 -28.26
N ARG A 108 2.60 -15.57 -28.09
CA ARG A 108 2.89 -16.22 -26.81
C ARG A 108 4.18 -15.67 -26.19
N LEU A 109 5.25 -15.62 -26.98
CA LEU A 109 6.53 -15.10 -26.50
C LEU A 109 6.47 -13.62 -26.12
N GLN A 110 5.70 -12.81 -26.87
CA GLN A 110 5.51 -11.38 -26.57
C GLN A 110 4.71 -11.19 -25.27
N VAL A 111 3.65 -11.95 -25.08
CA VAL A 111 2.81 -11.92 -23.85
C VAL A 111 3.62 -12.37 -22.63
N ASP A 112 4.43 -13.45 -22.77
CA ASP A 112 5.31 -13.91 -21.68
C ASP A 112 6.36 -12.88 -21.28
N ARG A 113 7.01 -12.25 -22.25
CA ARG A 113 7.97 -11.16 -21.97
C ARG A 113 7.29 -9.97 -21.30
N GLN A 114 6.09 -9.64 -21.72
CA GLN A 114 5.32 -8.55 -21.11
C GLN A 114 4.92 -8.89 -19.66
N ARG A 115 4.44 -10.12 -19.42
CA ARG A 115 4.12 -10.59 -18.07
C ARG A 115 5.35 -10.55 -17.17
N ALA A 116 6.47 -11.11 -17.60
CA ALA A 116 7.71 -11.14 -16.83
C ALA A 116 8.21 -9.72 -16.48
N LYS A 117 8.05 -8.75 -17.41
CA LYS A 117 8.38 -7.35 -17.16
C LYS A 117 7.46 -6.70 -16.11
N LEU A 118 6.15 -6.98 -16.19
CA LEU A 118 5.18 -6.47 -15.22
C LEU A 118 5.38 -7.09 -13.85
N GLU A 119 5.59 -8.40 -13.78
CA GLU A 119 5.87 -9.14 -12.55
C GLU A 119 7.09 -8.57 -11.82
N ARG A 120 8.20 -8.39 -12.53
CA ARG A 120 9.43 -7.85 -11.95
C ARG A 120 9.23 -6.43 -11.39
N ASN A 121 8.47 -5.56 -12.08
CA ASN A 121 8.35 -4.16 -11.69
C ASN A 121 7.20 -3.90 -10.70
N LEU A 122 6.13 -4.70 -10.75
CA LEU A 122 4.88 -4.44 -10.04
C LEU A 122 4.39 -5.64 -9.22
N GLY A 123 5.13 -6.75 -9.23
CA GLY A 123 4.72 -7.98 -8.53
C GLY A 123 4.48 -7.75 -7.04
N SER A 124 5.39 -7.06 -6.37
CA SER A 124 5.30 -6.79 -4.93
C SER A 124 4.13 -5.88 -4.52
N ILE A 125 3.56 -5.11 -5.46
CA ILE A 125 2.42 -4.22 -5.21
C ILE A 125 1.09 -4.77 -5.75
N ARG A 126 1.06 -6.05 -6.16
CA ARG A 126 -0.12 -6.72 -6.75
C ARG A 126 -1.35 -6.60 -5.86
N ASP A 127 -1.18 -6.79 -4.56
CA ASP A 127 -2.26 -6.81 -3.57
C ASP A 127 -2.63 -5.42 -3.03
N MET A 128 -1.96 -4.38 -3.51
CA MET A 128 -2.22 -3.01 -3.10
C MET A 128 -3.46 -2.46 -3.83
N SER A 129 -4.59 -2.41 -3.13
CA SER A 129 -5.88 -1.92 -3.67
C SER A 129 -6.03 -0.40 -3.56
N ARG A 130 -5.35 0.24 -2.61
CA ARG A 130 -5.39 1.67 -2.29
C ARG A 130 -3.98 2.25 -2.27
N LEU A 131 -3.86 3.57 -2.31
CA LEU A 131 -2.60 4.27 -2.07
C LEU A 131 -2.02 3.90 -0.71
N PRO A 132 -0.69 3.81 -0.59
CA PRO A 132 -0.03 3.60 0.69
C PRO A 132 -0.26 4.82 1.59
N SER A 133 -0.25 4.61 2.89
CA SER A 133 -0.40 5.69 3.87
C SER A 133 0.90 6.36 4.24
N ALA A 134 2.02 5.73 3.92
CA ALA A 134 3.36 6.26 4.04
C ALA A 134 4.28 5.59 3.03
N ILE A 135 5.39 6.25 2.71
CA ILE A 135 6.48 5.65 1.94
C ILE A 135 7.76 5.65 2.77
N PHE A 136 8.54 4.59 2.64
CA PHE A 136 9.90 4.53 3.17
C PHE A 136 10.88 4.44 2.01
N VAL A 137 11.82 5.39 1.93
CA VAL A 137 12.73 5.57 0.79
C VAL A 137 14.17 5.36 1.24
N ILE A 138 14.93 4.58 0.49
CA ILE A 138 16.38 4.48 0.62
C ILE A 138 17.03 5.17 -0.59
N ASP A 139 17.94 6.09 -0.35
CA ASP A 139 18.57 6.94 -1.35
C ASP A 139 17.59 7.96 -1.98
N VAL A 140 17.38 9.06 -1.28
CA VAL A 140 16.49 10.17 -1.69
C VAL A 140 16.87 10.78 -3.02
N GLN A 141 18.18 10.85 -3.32
CA GLN A 141 18.66 11.44 -4.56
C GLN A 141 18.22 10.62 -5.78
N LYS A 142 18.32 9.31 -5.68
CA LYS A 142 17.93 8.38 -6.73
C LYS A 142 16.41 8.27 -6.88
N GLU A 143 15.70 8.25 -5.75
CA GLU A 143 14.25 8.13 -5.71
C GLU A 143 13.53 9.49 -5.58
N ALA A 144 14.14 10.58 -6.06
CA ALA A 144 13.58 11.93 -6.01
C ALA A 144 12.16 12.02 -6.61
N ASN A 145 11.84 11.19 -7.60
CA ASN A 145 10.50 11.13 -8.18
C ASN A 145 9.47 10.55 -7.22
N ALA A 146 9.83 9.53 -6.45
CA ALA A 146 8.96 8.92 -5.44
C ALA A 146 8.62 9.94 -4.35
N VAL A 147 9.62 10.66 -3.85
CA VAL A 147 9.46 11.72 -2.84
C VAL A 147 8.58 12.85 -3.36
N LYS A 148 8.82 13.35 -4.59
CA LYS A 148 7.99 14.39 -5.20
C LYS A 148 6.54 13.97 -5.39
N GLU A 149 6.28 12.73 -5.78
CA GLU A 149 4.92 12.22 -5.94
C GLU A 149 4.21 12.07 -4.58
N ALA A 150 4.91 11.58 -3.55
CA ALA A 150 4.36 11.45 -2.21
C ALA A 150 3.99 12.82 -1.61
N ASN A 151 4.90 13.79 -1.69
CA ASN A 151 4.66 15.14 -1.20
C ASN A 151 3.49 15.81 -1.93
N ARG A 152 3.34 15.58 -3.23
CA ARG A 152 2.19 16.09 -4.00
C ARG A 152 0.85 15.54 -3.52
N LEU A 153 0.85 14.34 -2.96
CA LEU A 153 -0.35 13.66 -2.43
C LEU A 153 -0.47 13.77 -0.91
N ASN A 154 0.41 14.53 -0.25
CA ASN A 154 0.49 14.64 1.21
C ASN A 154 0.61 13.26 1.90
N ILE A 155 1.40 12.37 1.32
CA ILE A 155 1.73 11.08 1.90
C ILE A 155 3.03 11.24 2.69
N PRO A 156 3.08 10.95 4.00
CA PRO A 156 4.27 11.09 4.82
C PRO A 156 5.43 10.24 4.27
N VAL A 157 6.61 10.90 4.22
CA VAL A 157 7.85 10.34 3.67
C VAL A 157 8.81 10.06 4.80
N PHE A 158 9.14 8.80 4.98
CA PHE A 158 10.24 8.32 5.81
C PHE A 158 11.42 8.06 4.88
N ALA A 159 12.61 8.52 5.20
CA ALA A 159 13.76 8.26 4.35
C ALA A 159 15.05 8.06 5.12
N MET A 160 15.83 7.11 4.64
CA MET A 160 17.24 6.98 4.97
C MET A 160 18.02 7.99 4.12
N VAL A 161 18.69 8.92 4.79
CA VAL A 161 19.27 10.11 4.15
C VAL A 161 20.77 10.14 4.41
N ASP A 162 21.55 10.06 3.36
CA ASP A 162 23.01 10.23 3.42
C ASP A 162 23.41 11.70 3.31
N THR A 163 24.66 11.97 3.56
CA THR A 163 25.26 13.32 3.63
C THR A 163 25.12 14.12 2.34
N CYS A 164 25.00 13.45 1.19
CA CYS A 164 24.84 14.08 -0.13
C CYS A 164 23.39 14.48 -0.48
N CYS A 165 22.41 14.12 0.35
CA CYS A 165 21.00 14.32 0.09
C CYS A 165 20.43 15.55 0.78
N ASP A 166 19.33 16.12 0.23
CA ASP A 166 18.55 17.19 0.87
C ASP A 166 17.45 16.59 1.76
N PRO A 167 17.46 16.83 3.08
CA PRO A 167 16.45 16.35 3.99
C PRO A 167 15.15 17.17 3.98
N THR A 168 15.11 18.34 3.35
CA THR A 168 14.00 19.30 3.42
C THR A 168 12.63 18.71 2.97
N PRO A 169 12.56 17.89 1.89
CA PRO A 169 11.29 17.35 1.43
C PRO A 169 10.82 16.08 2.19
N ILE A 170 11.43 15.74 3.33
CA ILE A 170 11.23 14.49 4.05
C ILE A 170 10.66 14.80 5.44
N ASP A 171 9.58 14.10 5.84
CA ASP A 171 8.94 14.28 7.13
C ASP A 171 9.74 13.61 8.26
N TYR A 172 10.19 12.37 8.03
CA TYR A 172 10.95 11.58 8.99
C TYR A 172 12.32 11.22 8.43
N VAL A 173 13.31 12.03 8.77
CA VAL A 173 14.70 11.89 8.30
C VAL A 173 15.45 10.92 9.22
N ILE A 174 16.00 9.86 8.64
CA ILE A 174 16.90 8.93 9.32
C ILE A 174 18.30 9.13 8.75
N PRO A 175 19.17 9.91 9.42
CA PRO A 175 20.53 10.15 8.91
C PRO A 175 21.34 8.87 9.03
N ALA A 176 21.70 8.25 7.92
CA ALA A 176 22.47 7.00 7.90
C ALA A 176 23.11 6.78 6.54
N ASN A 177 24.15 5.92 6.50
CA ASN A 177 24.83 5.56 5.28
C ASN A 177 23.98 4.56 4.46
N ASP A 178 23.55 4.98 3.29
CA ASP A 178 22.72 4.22 2.36
C ASP A 178 23.51 3.37 1.33
N ASP A 179 24.85 3.38 1.38
CA ASP A 179 25.72 2.57 0.53
C ASP A 179 26.10 1.23 1.17
N ALA A 180 26.17 1.17 2.49
CA ALA A 180 26.60 0.00 3.22
C ALA A 180 25.42 -0.93 3.51
N ALA A 181 25.42 -2.15 2.98
CA ALA A 181 24.38 -3.17 3.20
C ALA A 181 24.10 -3.42 4.70
N LYS A 182 25.14 -3.47 5.52
CA LYS A 182 25.01 -3.64 6.99
C LYS A 182 24.29 -2.46 7.67
N SER A 183 24.51 -1.22 7.21
CA SER A 183 23.83 -0.04 7.73
C SER A 183 22.33 -0.09 7.37
N ILE A 184 22.03 -0.41 6.10
CA ILE A 184 20.67 -0.57 5.61
C ILE A 184 19.93 -1.66 6.38
N GLU A 185 20.57 -2.81 6.57
CA GLU A 185 20.00 -3.93 7.30
C GLU A 185 19.71 -3.59 8.77
N CYS A 186 20.63 -2.89 9.44
CA CYS A 186 20.45 -2.46 10.82
C CYS A 186 19.21 -1.56 10.98
N VAL A 187 19.09 -0.52 10.15
CA VAL A 187 17.94 0.39 10.16
C VAL A 187 16.64 -0.35 9.84
N LEU A 188 16.65 -1.20 8.82
CA LEU A 188 15.46 -1.97 8.44
C LEU A 188 15.03 -2.97 9.51
N ASN A 189 15.97 -3.57 10.24
CA ASN A 189 15.65 -4.48 11.34
C ASN A 189 14.82 -3.76 12.42
N VAL A 190 15.25 -2.57 12.84
CA VAL A 190 14.52 -1.79 13.85
C VAL A 190 13.13 -1.41 13.33
N LEU A 191 13.03 -0.87 12.11
CA LEU A 191 11.76 -0.45 11.54
C LEU A 191 10.79 -1.63 11.31
N CYS A 192 11.29 -2.75 10.78
CA CYS A 192 10.47 -3.93 10.56
C CYS A 192 10.01 -4.58 11.87
N SER A 193 10.84 -4.57 12.92
CA SER A 193 10.44 -5.02 14.25
C SER A 193 9.30 -4.17 14.81
N ALA A 194 9.40 -2.85 14.72
CA ALA A 194 8.34 -1.93 15.14
C ALA A 194 7.04 -2.13 14.34
N ILE A 195 7.13 -2.33 13.03
CA ILE A 195 5.96 -2.64 12.19
C ILE A 195 5.33 -3.96 12.62
N GLN A 196 6.14 -5.00 12.87
CA GLN A 196 5.64 -6.31 13.30
C GLN A 196 4.92 -6.21 14.63
N GLU A 197 5.49 -5.50 15.61
CA GLU A 197 4.81 -5.23 16.89
C GLU A 197 3.46 -4.54 16.69
N GLY A 198 3.39 -3.51 15.84
CA GLY A 198 2.14 -2.83 15.53
C GLY A 198 1.09 -3.73 14.88
N LEU A 199 1.52 -4.64 13.99
CA LEU A 199 0.64 -5.64 13.38
C LEU A 199 0.13 -6.66 14.39
N ASP A 200 0.96 -7.07 15.34
CA ASP A 200 0.59 -8.04 16.37
C ASP A 200 -0.36 -7.41 17.43
N GLU A 201 -0.10 -6.16 17.84
CA GLU A 201 -1.05 -5.39 18.65
C GLU A 201 -2.42 -5.29 17.99
N ARG A 202 -2.45 -5.02 16.68
CA ARG A 202 -3.71 -4.97 15.91
C ARG A 202 -4.44 -6.32 15.88
N LYS A 203 -3.73 -7.45 15.77
CA LYS A 203 -4.34 -8.78 15.83
C LYS A 203 -5.01 -9.01 17.17
N VAL A 204 -4.29 -8.71 18.27
CA VAL A 204 -4.80 -8.85 19.64
C VAL A 204 -6.03 -7.95 19.88
N GLU A 205 -6.00 -6.70 19.36
CA GLU A 205 -7.16 -5.79 19.46
C GLU A 205 -8.38 -6.33 18.70
N LYS A 206 -8.19 -6.89 17.52
CA LYS A 206 -9.27 -7.51 16.74
C LYS A 206 -9.85 -8.76 17.41
N GLU A 207 -8.99 -9.58 17.99
CA GLU A 207 -9.43 -10.76 18.74
C GLU A 207 -10.24 -10.40 19.99
N LYS A 208 -9.90 -9.29 20.65
CA LYS A 208 -10.66 -8.76 21.79
C LYS A 208 -12.02 -8.16 21.38
N GLN A 209 -12.10 -7.55 20.20
CA GLN A 209 -13.34 -6.95 19.69
C GLN A 209 -14.29 -7.96 19.05
N ALA A 210 -13.81 -9.12 18.62
CA ALA A 210 -14.63 -10.17 18.03
C ALA A 210 -15.70 -10.73 18.98
N PRO A 211 -15.42 -11.03 20.26
CA PRO A 211 -16.44 -11.51 21.19
C PRO A 211 -17.48 -10.44 21.57
N GLU A 212 -17.10 -9.15 21.66
CA GLU A 212 -18.07 -8.06 21.94
C GLU A 212 -19.05 -7.84 20.78
N ALA A 213 -18.65 -8.08 19.55
CA ALA A 213 -19.53 -7.96 18.39
C ALA A 213 -20.50 -9.14 18.26
N GLU A 214 -20.15 -10.34 18.72
CA GLU A 214 -21.03 -11.50 18.78
C GLU A 214 -22.06 -11.38 19.90
N GLU A 215 -21.71 -10.80 21.05
CA GLU A 215 -22.62 -10.57 22.17
C GLU A 215 -23.65 -9.46 21.87
N ALA A 216 -23.25 -8.45 21.05
CA ALA A 216 -24.16 -7.38 20.59
C ALA A 216 -25.09 -7.84 19.43
N ALA A 217 -24.82 -8.96 18.79
CA ALA A 217 -25.60 -9.51 17.68
C ALA A 217 -26.56 -10.65 18.10
N ALA A 218 -26.73 -10.92 19.40
CA ALA A 218 -27.71 -11.91 19.86
C ALA A 218 -29.15 -11.42 19.55
N PRO A 219 -29.96 -12.17 18.77
CA PRO A 219 -31.28 -11.72 18.39
C PRO A 219 -32.20 -11.70 19.59
N ALA A 220 -32.76 -10.53 19.88
CA ALA A 220 -33.86 -10.37 20.81
C ALA A 220 -35.01 -11.34 20.46
N LYS A 221 -35.44 -12.16 21.42
CA LYS A 221 -36.53 -13.11 21.27
C LYS A 221 -37.77 -12.37 20.75
N PRO A 222 -38.52 -12.91 19.76
CA PRO A 222 -39.74 -12.27 19.29
C PRO A 222 -40.82 -12.32 20.37
N ALA A 223 -41.28 -11.15 20.78
CA ALA A 223 -42.44 -10.99 21.64
C ALA A 223 -43.68 -11.45 20.88
N GLU A 224 -44.44 -12.40 21.48
CA GLU A 224 -45.72 -12.89 20.99
C GLU A 224 -46.70 -11.74 20.74
N ARG A 225 -47.03 -11.50 19.48
CA ARG A 225 -48.08 -10.59 19.06
C ARG A 225 -49.40 -11.35 18.97
N LYS A 226 -50.24 -11.25 20.00
CA LYS A 226 -51.60 -11.78 20.07
C LYS A 226 -52.42 -11.33 18.83
N LEU A 227 -52.94 -12.32 18.12
CA LEU A 227 -53.96 -12.14 17.06
C LEU A 227 -55.18 -11.44 17.65
N ARG A 228 -55.56 -10.29 17.10
CA ARG A 228 -56.93 -9.80 17.15
C ARG A 228 -57.55 -9.93 15.77
N SER A 229 -58.47 -10.85 15.68
CA SER A 229 -59.37 -11.08 14.57
C SER A 229 -60.26 -9.85 14.29
N ARG A 230 -60.32 -9.39 13.03
CA ARG A 230 -61.49 -8.65 12.50
C ARG A 230 -61.78 -9.13 11.10
N LYS A 231 -63.04 -9.54 10.94
CA LYS A 231 -63.71 -10.02 9.75
C LYS A 231 -63.93 -8.94 8.67
N PRO A 232 -64.27 -9.35 7.46
CA PRO A 232 -64.19 -8.53 6.24
C PRO A 232 -65.45 -7.76 5.91
N ALA A 233 -65.35 -6.71 5.17
CA ALA A 233 -66.46 -6.11 4.42
C ALA A 233 -66.05 -5.80 2.97
N ALA A 234 -66.93 -6.16 2.08
CA ALA A 234 -66.78 -6.30 0.65
C ALA A 234 -67.19 -5.02 -0.13
N LYS A 235 -66.91 -5.08 -1.45
CA LYS A 235 -67.52 -4.29 -2.56
C LYS A 235 -66.94 -2.87 -2.73
N ALA A 236 -66.76 -2.36 -3.92
CA ALA A 236 -67.06 -2.68 -5.32
C ALA A 236 -66.28 -1.70 -6.20
N GLU A 237 -65.91 -2.17 -7.39
CA GLU A 237 -66.11 -1.55 -8.70
C GLU A 237 -65.77 -0.05 -8.87
N GLU A 238 -64.84 0.29 -9.73
CA GLU A 238 -65.10 0.57 -11.17
C GLU A 238 -63.79 1.07 -11.82
N ALA A 239 -63.48 0.52 -12.97
CA ALA A 239 -62.66 1.16 -14.00
C ALA A 239 -63.59 2.03 -14.88
N PRO A 240 -63.17 3.02 -15.64
CA PRO A 240 -62.53 2.73 -16.91
C PRO A 240 -61.52 3.76 -17.45
N LYS A 241 -60.69 3.28 -18.37
CA LYS A 241 -60.32 3.74 -19.74
C LYS A 241 -60.15 5.23 -20.01
N ALA A 242 -59.09 5.56 -20.63
CA ALA A 242 -58.84 5.88 -22.04
C ALA A 242 -57.85 7.01 -22.23
N GLU A 243 -56.96 6.78 -23.14
CA GLU A 243 -56.54 7.48 -24.36
C GLU A 243 -55.63 8.68 -24.17
N GLU A 244 -54.47 8.52 -24.76
CA GLU A 244 -54.00 8.97 -26.10
C GLU A 244 -53.51 10.42 -26.10
N GLU A 245 -52.30 10.65 -26.40
CA GLU A 245 -51.74 11.21 -27.65
C GLU A 245 -50.30 11.71 -27.45
N ALA A 246 -49.44 11.26 -28.33
CA ALA A 246 -48.23 12.00 -28.70
C ALA A 246 -48.64 13.15 -29.67
N PRO A 247 -47.87 14.23 -29.80
CA PRO A 247 -47.04 14.29 -31.01
C PRO A 247 -45.71 14.99 -30.91
N LYS A 248 -44.89 14.57 -31.83
CA LYS A 248 -43.72 15.06 -32.56
C LYS A 248 -43.42 16.57 -32.60
N ALA A 249 -42.12 16.80 -32.78
CA ALA A 249 -41.40 17.78 -33.61
C ALA A 249 -41.29 19.23 -33.08
N GLU A 250 -40.07 19.68 -32.88
CA GLU A 250 -39.10 20.24 -33.82
C GLU A 250 -37.67 20.06 -33.31
#